data_01e414dfe089f4d91d0b2a58d38077bf
#
_entry.id   01e414dfe089f4d91d0b2a58d38077bf
#
_cell.length_a   1.000
_cell.length_b   1.000
_cell.length_c   1.000
_cell.angle_alpha   90.00
_cell.angle_beta   90.00
_cell.angle_gamma   90.00
#
_symmetry.space_group_name_H-M   'P 1'
#
loop_
_entity.id
_entity.type
_entity.pdbx_description
1 polymer ?
#
loop_
_entity_poly.entity_id
_entity_poly.type
_entity_poly.pdbx_seq_one_letter_code
_entity_poly.pdbx_strand_id
1 'polypeptide(L)'
;MRICVIGDELITPMGDPRGLGWVGRVLARSHFPSPPTVMTLAVPGETTTQLASRWENEVSYRLAPDEPCALIIAVGCADIPAGISTPRSRLNLANITDRASTLGIPSMVVGPPPLAGVQSSAVKEVSLSCQQVCERRDIPFVDTFTPLVAHDQWFEDMASSAVRSARGASMPGQSGYALMAWLILHQGWFEWIGAEESDV
;
A
#
# COMPACT_ATOMS: atom_id res chain seq x y z
N MET A 1 -6.16 10.00 -16.35
CA MET A 1 -5.93 8.75 -15.58
C MET A 1 -6.52 8.90 -14.19
N ARG A 2 -7.19 7.86 -13.67
CA ARG A 2 -7.71 7.79 -12.31
C ARG A 2 -6.99 6.69 -11.53
N ILE A 3 -6.48 7.00 -10.35
CA ILE A 3 -5.74 6.06 -9.49
C ILE A 3 -6.49 5.91 -8.18
N CYS A 4 -6.94 4.70 -7.87
CA CYS A 4 -7.47 4.37 -6.55
C CYS A 4 -6.37 3.68 -5.71
N VAL A 5 -6.18 4.16 -4.48
CA VAL A 5 -5.30 3.53 -3.49
C VAL A 5 -6.19 2.99 -2.38
N ILE A 6 -6.17 1.67 -2.17
CA ILE A 6 -7.04 0.98 -1.20
C ILE A 6 -6.21 0.32 -0.11
N GLY A 7 -6.70 0.33 1.11
CA GLY A 7 -6.00 -0.28 2.24
C GLY A 7 -6.40 0.32 3.59
N ASP A 8 -5.57 0.05 4.59
CA ASP A 8 -5.71 0.59 5.94
C ASP A 8 -5.15 2.03 6.07
N GLU A 9 -5.00 2.52 7.29
CA GLU A 9 -4.51 3.88 7.58
C GLU A 9 -3.11 4.19 7.07
N LEU A 10 -2.28 3.18 6.74
CA LEU A 10 -0.94 3.41 6.19
C LEU A 10 -0.94 4.10 4.82
N ILE A 11 -2.05 4.04 4.09
CA ILE A 11 -2.18 4.79 2.82
C ILE A 11 -2.56 6.26 3.03
N THR A 12 -2.85 6.65 4.27
CA THR A 12 -3.10 8.05 4.65
C THR A 12 -1.82 8.71 5.17
N PRO A 13 -1.77 10.03 5.27
CA PRO A 13 -0.62 10.71 5.87
C PRO A 13 -0.65 10.70 7.42
N MET A 14 -1.29 9.74 8.06
CA MET A 14 -1.40 9.65 9.51
C MET A 14 -0.01 9.61 10.17
N GLY A 15 0.30 10.57 11.02
CA GLY A 15 1.63 10.72 11.65
C GLY A 15 2.62 11.59 10.88
N ASP A 16 2.31 11.97 9.65
CA ASP A 16 3.16 12.86 8.84
C ASP A 16 2.78 14.33 9.01
N PRO A 17 3.62 15.18 9.63
CA PRO A 17 3.30 16.60 9.84
C PRO A 17 3.15 17.40 8.55
N ARG A 18 3.64 16.88 7.41
CA ARG A 18 3.44 17.49 6.08
C ARG A 18 2.16 17.08 5.40
N GLY A 19 1.43 16.11 5.93
CA GLY A 19 0.17 15.62 5.36
C GLY A 19 0.32 14.92 3.99
N LEU A 20 1.50 14.43 3.64
CA LEU A 20 1.76 13.79 2.34
C LEU A 20 1.63 12.27 2.38
N GLY A 21 2.05 11.64 3.48
CA GLY A 21 2.20 10.19 3.51
C GLY A 21 3.19 9.69 2.43
N TRP A 22 3.20 8.40 2.14
CA TRP A 22 3.97 7.88 1.02
C TRP A 22 3.27 8.16 -0.34
N VAL A 23 1.96 8.13 -0.39
CA VAL A 23 1.19 8.40 -1.62
C VAL A 23 1.49 9.78 -2.17
N GLY A 24 1.38 10.82 -1.35
CA GLY A 24 1.67 12.20 -1.77
C GLY A 24 3.12 12.40 -2.20
N ARG A 25 4.08 11.71 -1.55
CA ARG A 25 5.50 11.79 -1.93
C ARG A 25 5.81 11.08 -3.24
N VAL A 26 5.19 9.93 -3.49
CA VAL A 26 5.32 9.24 -4.78
C VAL A 26 4.80 10.11 -5.91
N LEU A 27 3.61 10.69 -5.72
CA LEU A 27 3.01 11.57 -6.73
C LEU A 27 3.83 12.85 -6.97
N ALA A 28 4.36 13.46 -5.91
CA ALA A 28 5.18 14.67 -6.02
C ALA A 28 6.49 14.43 -6.81
N ARG A 29 6.97 13.18 -6.86
CA ARG A 29 8.17 12.78 -7.62
C ARG A 29 7.85 12.11 -8.96
N SER A 30 6.60 12.13 -9.36
CA SER A 30 6.15 11.53 -10.61
C SER A 30 5.66 12.61 -11.57
N HIS A 31 6.27 12.67 -12.74
CA HIS A 31 5.80 13.50 -13.84
C HIS A 31 4.86 12.70 -14.74
N PHE A 32 3.62 13.14 -14.85
CA PHE A 32 2.61 12.55 -15.73
C PHE A 32 2.35 13.48 -16.92
N PRO A 33 2.15 12.95 -18.15
CA PRO A 33 1.76 13.77 -19.31
C PRO A 33 0.48 14.59 -19.07
N SER A 34 -0.41 14.07 -18.22
CA SER A 34 -1.60 14.76 -17.71
C SER A 34 -1.78 14.41 -16.24
N PRO A 35 -1.99 15.38 -15.34
CA PRO A 35 -2.11 15.13 -13.92
C PRO A 35 -3.19 14.08 -13.61
N PRO A 36 -2.89 13.03 -12.84
CA PRO A 36 -3.87 12.01 -12.48
C PRO A 36 -4.83 12.52 -11.40
N THR A 37 -6.05 11.96 -11.39
CA THR A 37 -6.94 12.08 -10.23
C THR A 37 -6.66 10.91 -9.30
N VAL A 38 -6.16 11.18 -8.08
CA VAL A 38 -5.80 10.15 -7.10
C VAL A 38 -6.75 10.16 -5.92
N MET A 39 -7.26 8.99 -5.55
CA MET A 39 -8.23 8.81 -4.48
C MET A 39 -7.74 7.73 -3.50
N THR A 40 -7.43 8.15 -2.28
CA THR A 40 -7.09 7.24 -1.17
C THR A 40 -8.36 6.80 -0.44
N LEU A 41 -8.61 5.50 -0.44
CA LEU A 41 -9.81 4.87 0.11
C LEU A 41 -9.44 4.05 1.34
N ALA A 42 -8.91 4.72 2.36
CA ALA A 42 -8.45 4.12 3.59
C ALA A 42 -9.59 3.82 4.56
N VAL A 43 -9.53 2.65 5.20
CA VAL A 43 -10.35 2.35 6.38
C VAL A 43 -9.42 1.97 7.54
N PRO A 44 -9.41 2.73 8.64
CA PRO A 44 -8.52 2.48 9.76
C PRO A 44 -8.64 1.06 10.33
N GLY A 45 -7.52 0.37 10.49
CA GLY A 45 -7.45 -1.00 11.00
C GLY A 45 -8.05 -2.05 10.08
N GLU A 46 -8.18 -1.77 8.80
CA GLU A 46 -8.81 -2.66 7.85
C GLU A 46 -8.00 -3.93 7.60
N THR A 47 -8.68 -5.05 7.75
CA THR A 47 -8.15 -6.37 7.38
C THR A 47 -8.36 -6.66 5.90
N THR A 48 -7.57 -7.59 5.35
CA THR A 48 -7.76 -8.08 3.97
C THR A 48 -9.18 -8.63 3.74
N THR A 49 -9.81 -9.21 4.77
CA THR A 49 -11.18 -9.72 4.69
C THR A 49 -12.20 -8.60 4.52
N GLN A 50 -12.04 -7.50 5.27
CA GLN A 50 -12.91 -6.33 5.15
C GLN A 50 -12.70 -5.65 3.79
N LEU A 51 -11.43 -5.45 3.39
CA LEU A 51 -11.11 -4.87 2.09
C LEU A 51 -11.71 -5.69 0.95
N ALA A 52 -11.56 -7.03 0.95
CA ALA A 52 -12.12 -7.89 -0.08
C ALA A 52 -13.64 -7.77 -0.23
N SER A 53 -14.35 -7.40 0.84
CA SER A 53 -15.81 -7.24 0.81
C SER A 53 -16.30 -5.90 0.26
N ARG A 54 -15.47 -4.84 0.30
CA ARG A 54 -15.90 -3.48 -0.06
C ARG A 54 -15.23 -2.89 -1.31
N TRP A 55 -14.00 -3.31 -1.61
CA TRP A 55 -13.12 -2.59 -2.54
C TRP A 55 -13.75 -2.36 -3.92
N GLU A 56 -14.41 -3.37 -4.49
CA GLU A 56 -14.99 -3.29 -5.84
C GLU A 56 -16.09 -2.22 -5.90
N ASN A 57 -16.98 -2.23 -4.91
CA ASN A 57 -18.05 -1.24 -4.82
C ASN A 57 -17.51 0.18 -4.64
N GLU A 58 -16.49 0.35 -3.77
CA GLU A 58 -15.85 1.64 -3.53
C GLU A 58 -15.14 2.18 -4.79
N VAL A 59 -14.40 1.32 -5.47
CA VAL A 59 -13.62 1.69 -6.65
C VAL A 59 -14.53 1.98 -7.84
N SER A 60 -15.63 1.24 -8.00
CA SER A 60 -16.56 1.40 -9.13
C SER A 60 -17.18 2.81 -9.24
N TYR A 61 -17.36 3.50 -8.12
CA TYR A 61 -17.86 4.88 -8.13
C TYR A 61 -16.81 5.91 -8.56
N ARG A 62 -15.55 5.53 -8.60
CA ARG A 62 -14.42 6.46 -8.79
C ARG A 62 -13.72 6.28 -10.12
N LEU A 63 -13.78 5.09 -10.68
CA LEU A 63 -13.25 4.84 -12.02
C LEU A 63 -14.29 5.18 -13.08
N ALA A 64 -13.84 5.84 -14.14
CA ALA A 64 -14.68 6.12 -15.30
C ALA A 64 -14.38 5.08 -16.40
N PRO A 65 -15.38 4.52 -17.07
CA PRO A 65 -15.19 3.46 -18.06
C PRO A 65 -14.28 3.85 -19.23
N ASP A 66 -14.23 5.14 -19.57
CA ASP A 66 -13.53 5.67 -20.74
C ASP A 66 -12.19 6.35 -20.38
N GLU A 67 -11.75 6.28 -19.12
CA GLU A 67 -10.48 6.86 -18.69
C GLU A 67 -9.50 5.75 -18.27
N PRO A 68 -8.19 5.90 -18.58
CA PRO A 68 -7.16 5.03 -18.01
C PRO A 68 -7.26 5.02 -16.48
N CYS A 69 -7.19 3.83 -15.90
CA CYS A 69 -7.31 3.65 -14.45
C CYS A 69 -6.20 2.74 -13.91
N ALA A 70 -5.95 2.84 -12.61
CA ALA A 70 -5.01 1.99 -11.88
C ALA A 70 -5.48 1.77 -10.45
N LEU A 71 -5.14 0.61 -9.88
CA LEU A 71 -5.45 0.23 -8.51
C LEU A 71 -4.16 -0.09 -7.74
N ILE A 72 -3.93 0.62 -6.65
CA ILE A 72 -2.85 0.31 -5.71
C ILE A 72 -3.46 -0.33 -4.47
N ILE A 73 -2.95 -1.49 -4.08
CA ILE A 73 -3.44 -2.28 -2.96
C ILE A 73 -2.35 -2.33 -1.90
N ALA A 74 -2.59 -1.73 -0.73
CA ALA A 74 -1.65 -1.74 0.40
C ALA A 74 -2.34 -2.37 1.62
N VAL A 75 -2.02 -3.63 1.91
CA VAL A 75 -2.74 -4.45 2.90
C VAL A 75 -1.83 -5.33 3.74
N GLY A 76 -2.38 -5.88 4.79
CA GLY A 76 -1.78 -6.97 5.57
C GLY A 76 -1.30 -6.57 6.96
N CYS A 77 -1.05 -5.30 7.25
CA CYS A 77 -0.59 -4.87 8.57
C CYS A 77 -1.65 -5.12 9.66
N ALA A 78 -2.92 -4.89 9.35
CA ALA A 78 -4.02 -5.06 10.29
C ALA A 78 -4.44 -6.53 10.49
N ASP A 79 -4.08 -7.43 9.57
CA ASP A 79 -4.47 -8.85 9.63
C ASP A 79 -3.89 -9.55 10.86
N ILE A 80 -2.63 -9.26 11.21
CA ILE A 80 -1.92 -9.93 12.30
C ILE A 80 -2.58 -9.63 13.65
N PRO A 81 -2.74 -8.36 14.08
CA PRO A 81 -3.41 -8.07 15.33
C PRO A 81 -4.91 -8.41 15.31
N ALA A 82 -5.51 -8.59 14.14
CA ALA A 82 -6.88 -9.07 14.01
C ALA A 82 -7.02 -10.59 14.03
N GLY A 83 -5.91 -11.34 14.07
CA GLY A 83 -5.92 -12.81 14.08
C GLY A 83 -6.33 -13.45 12.74
N ILE A 84 -6.21 -12.71 11.64
CA ILE A 84 -6.42 -13.27 10.30
C ILE A 84 -5.22 -14.13 9.94
N SER A 85 -5.46 -15.38 9.58
CA SER A 85 -4.38 -16.30 9.20
C SER A 85 -3.75 -15.93 7.86
N THR A 86 -2.44 -16.18 7.70
CA THR A 86 -1.71 -15.95 6.45
C THR A 86 -2.37 -16.59 5.22
N PRO A 87 -2.88 -17.87 5.28
CA PRO A 87 -3.62 -18.42 4.16
C PRO A 87 -4.90 -17.64 3.82
N ARG A 88 -5.56 -17.05 4.80
CA ARG A 88 -6.76 -16.24 4.58
C ARG A 88 -6.40 -14.91 3.94
N SER A 89 -5.38 -14.21 4.44
CA SER A 89 -4.86 -12.98 3.85
C SER A 89 -4.49 -13.20 2.38
N ARG A 90 -3.77 -14.30 2.11
CA ARG A 90 -3.39 -14.71 0.75
C ARG A 90 -4.59 -14.91 -0.17
N LEU A 91 -5.62 -15.63 0.29
CA LEU A 91 -6.84 -15.87 -0.49
C LEU A 91 -7.58 -14.56 -0.78
N ASN A 92 -7.69 -13.68 0.22
CA ASN A 92 -8.35 -12.40 0.06
C ASN A 92 -7.63 -11.53 -0.99
N LEU A 93 -6.30 -11.40 -0.92
CA LEU A 93 -5.53 -10.65 -1.91
C LEU A 93 -5.66 -11.28 -3.31
N ALA A 94 -5.59 -12.61 -3.41
CA ALA A 94 -5.78 -13.31 -4.67
C ALA A 94 -7.14 -12.98 -5.30
N ASN A 95 -8.22 -13.03 -4.52
CA ASN A 95 -9.56 -12.72 -5.00
C ASN A 95 -9.68 -11.25 -5.48
N ILE A 96 -9.08 -10.30 -4.74
CA ILE A 96 -9.08 -8.88 -5.14
C ILE A 96 -8.35 -8.73 -6.49
N THR A 97 -7.15 -9.28 -6.61
CA THR A 97 -6.32 -9.12 -7.81
C THR A 97 -6.91 -9.85 -9.03
N ASP A 98 -7.47 -11.04 -8.85
CA ASP A 98 -8.15 -11.79 -9.92
C ASP A 98 -9.39 -11.03 -10.43
N ARG A 99 -10.14 -10.44 -9.50
CA ARG A 99 -11.31 -9.64 -9.87
C ARG A 99 -10.92 -8.34 -10.55
N ALA A 100 -9.88 -7.63 -10.06
CA ALA A 100 -9.38 -6.42 -10.71
C ALA A 100 -8.92 -6.71 -12.14
N SER A 101 -8.19 -7.82 -12.34
CA SER A 101 -7.78 -8.29 -13.68
C SER A 101 -8.98 -8.55 -14.59
N THR A 102 -10.03 -9.22 -14.08
CA THR A 102 -11.27 -9.47 -14.83
C THR A 102 -11.97 -8.19 -15.25
N LEU A 103 -11.86 -7.13 -14.45
CA LEU A 103 -12.42 -5.80 -14.74
C LEU A 103 -11.50 -4.95 -15.62
N GLY A 104 -10.33 -5.46 -16.02
CA GLY A 104 -9.36 -4.72 -16.81
C GLY A 104 -8.68 -3.58 -16.05
N ILE A 105 -8.60 -3.65 -14.71
CA ILE A 105 -7.99 -2.62 -13.87
C ILE A 105 -6.54 -3.06 -13.55
N PRO A 106 -5.51 -2.41 -14.13
CA PRO A 106 -4.12 -2.66 -13.78
C PRO A 106 -3.89 -2.45 -12.28
N SER A 107 -3.20 -3.39 -11.63
CA SER A 107 -2.99 -3.35 -10.18
C SER A 107 -1.51 -3.42 -9.83
N MET A 108 -1.13 -2.74 -8.72
CA MET A 108 0.15 -2.87 -8.04
C MET A 108 -0.12 -3.15 -6.55
N VAL A 109 0.68 -4.00 -5.94
CA VAL A 109 0.56 -4.32 -4.52
C VAL A 109 1.75 -3.76 -3.75
N VAL A 110 1.49 -3.00 -2.70
CA VAL A 110 2.48 -2.56 -1.72
C VAL A 110 2.39 -3.49 -0.51
N GLY A 111 3.45 -4.23 -0.25
CA GLY A 111 3.52 -5.18 0.85
C GLY A 111 3.49 -4.49 2.23
N PRO A 112 3.14 -5.23 3.30
CA PRO A 112 3.10 -4.68 4.65
C PRO A 112 4.51 -4.39 5.17
N PRO A 113 4.82 -3.15 5.64
CA PRO A 113 6.07 -2.85 6.29
C PRO A 113 6.13 -3.42 7.73
N PRO A 114 7.32 -3.58 8.32
CA PRO A 114 7.45 -3.94 9.72
C PRO A 114 7.00 -2.77 10.60
N LEU A 115 5.98 -2.98 11.45
CA LEU A 115 5.50 -1.96 12.37
C LEU A 115 5.90 -2.27 13.81
N ALA A 116 6.31 -1.24 14.55
CA ALA A 116 6.58 -1.36 15.98
C ALA A 116 5.27 -1.73 16.72
N GLY A 117 5.34 -2.76 17.56
CA GLY A 117 4.17 -3.33 18.25
C GLY A 117 3.50 -4.48 17.49
N VAL A 118 3.96 -4.84 16.30
CA VAL A 118 3.49 -6.00 15.55
C VAL A 118 4.62 -7.04 15.45
N GLN A 119 4.29 -8.32 15.59
CA GLN A 119 5.27 -9.40 15.52
C GLN A 119 5.91 -9.47 14.12
N SER A 120 7.20 -9.15 14.04
CA SER A 120 7.93 -9.01 12.77
C SER A 120 7.96 -10.30 11.93
N SER A 121 8.08 -11.48 12.57
CA SER A 121 8.02 -12.76 11.85
C SER A 121 6.66 -13.00 11.16
N ALA A 122 5.57 -12.59 11.80
CA ALA A 122 4.25 -12.72 11.21
C ALA A 122 4.05 -11.74 10.03
N VAL A 123 4.58 -10.50 10.15
CA VAL A 123 4.57 -9.54 9.03
C VAL A 123 5.35 -10.09 7.84
N LYS A 124 6.52 -10.72 8.10
CA LYS A 124 7.33 -11.38 7.06
C LYS A 124 6.55 -12.45 6.32
N GLU A 125 5.84 -13.32 7.04
CA GLU A 125 5.04 -14.38 6.42
C GLU A 125 3.92 -13.82 5.54
N VAL A 126 3.23 -12.78 6.01
CA VAL A 126 2.19 -12.10 5.23
C VAL A 126 2.80 -11.44 3.99
N SER A 127 3.92 -10.72 4.12
CA SER A 127 4.61 -10.08 2.99
C SER A 127 5.02 -11.09 1.92
N LEU A 128 5.67 -12.18 2.31
CA LEU A 128 6.06 -13.27 1.40
C LEU A 128 4.84 -13.89 0.72
N SER A 129 3.75 -14.05 1.46
CA SER A 129 2.51 -14.58 0.91
C SER A 129 1.89 -13.65 -0.15
N CYS A 130 1.92 -12.33 0.10
CA CYS A 130 1.48 -11.32 -0.87
C CYS A 130 2.36 -11.34 -2.13
N GLN A 131 3.68 -11.38 -1.95
CA GLN A 131 4.62 -11.50 -3.06
C GLN A 131 4.32 -12.70 -3.95
N GLN A 132 4.12 -13.88 -3.36
CA GLN A 132 3.79 -15.11 -4.11
C GLN A 132 2.46 -15.02 -4.87
N VAL A 133 1.48 -14.27 -4.35
CA VAL A 133 0.23 -14.01 -5.07
C VAL A 133 0.49 -13.17 -6.31
N CYS A 134 1.30 -12.12 -6.17
CA CYS A 134 1.64 -11.18 -7.24
C CYS A 134 2.49 -11.84 -8.33
N GLU A 135 3.54 -12.59 -7.95
CA GLU A 135 4.40 -13.33 -8.88
C GLU A 135 3.63 -14.28 -9.80
N ARG A 136 2.64 -14.99 -9.26
CA ARG A 136 1.80 -15.93 -10.04
C ARG A 136 0.86 -15.23 -11.02
N ARG A 137 0.67 -13.92 -10.90
CA ARG A 137 -0.30 -13.12 -11.66
C ARG A 137 0.35 -12.04 -12.50
N ASP A 138 1.69 -11.99 -12.47
CA ASP A 138 2.47 -10.95 -13.14
C ASP A 138 2.04 -9.53 -12.71
N ILE A 139 1.79 -9.37 -11.39
CA ILE A 139 1.41 -8.10 -10.77
C ILE A 139 2.65 -7.52 -10.07
N PRO A 140 3.01 -6.24 -10.32
CA PRO A 140 4.08 -5.59 -9.59
C PRO A 140 3.85 -5.61 -8.07
N PHE A 141 4.88 -6.05 -7.33
CA PHE A 141 4.89 -6.10 -5.88
C PHE A 141 6.03 -5.27 -5.33
N VAL A 142 5.72 -4.35 -4.42
CA VAL A 142 6.71 -3.56 -3.69
C VAL A 142 7.00 -4.22 -2.36
N ASP A 143 8.20 -4.76 -2.19
CA ASP A 143 8.66 -5.27 -0.88
C ASP A 143 9.05 -4.11 0.02
N THR A 144 8.23 -3.81 1.00
CA THR A 144 8.52 -2.84 2.05
C THR A 144 9.06 -3.50 3.32
N PHE A 145 8.88 -4.82 3.48
CA PHE A 145 9.31 -5.52 4.69
C PHE A 145 10.83 -5.70 4.75
N THR A 146 11.40 -6.34 3.73
CA THR A 146 12.81 -6.73 3.74
C THR A 146 13.76 -5.55 3.88
N PRO A 147 13.59 -4.43 3.15
CA PRO A 147 14.46 -3.27 3.32
C PRO A 147 14.29 -2.54 4.66
N LEU A 148 13.08 -2.56 5.24
CA LEU A 148 12.77 -1.77 6.44
C LEU A 148 12.95 -2.53 7.76
N VAL A 149 12.97 -3.87 7.76
CA VAL A 149 13.01 -4.68 8.99
C VAL A 149 14.27 -4.47 9.84
N ALA A 150 15.38 -4.06 9.23
CA ALA A 150 16.64 -3.74 9.90
C ALA A 150 17.07 -2.28 9.67
N HIS A 151 16.14 -1.41 9.31
CA HIS A 151 16.45 0.00 9.00
C HIS A 151 16.24 0.87 10.26
N ASP A 152 17.31 1.33 10.86
CA ASP A 152 17.28 2.07 12.13
C ASP A 152 16.39 3.32 12.03
N GLN A 153 16.55 4.15 11.01
CA GLN A 153 15.74 5.36 10.82
C GLN A 153 14.24 5.08 10.71
N TRP A 154 13.83 3.92 10.19
CA TRP A 154 12.43 3.51 10.14
C TRP A 154 11.83 3.36 11.54
N PHE A 155 12.54 2.64 12.43
CA PHE A 155 12.08 2.42 13.80
C PHE A 155 12.26 3.65 14.69
N GLU A 156 13.30 4.45 14.50
CA GLU A 156 13.50 5.71 15.21
C GLU A 156 12.38 6.72 14.89
N ASP A 157 11.98 6.82 13.62
CA ASP A 157 10.89 7.69 13.20
C ASP A 157 9.55 7.28 13.84
N MET A 158 9.24 5.96 13.86
CA MET A 158 8.06 5.45 14.57
C MET A 158 8.14 5.62 16.09
N ALA A 159 9.31 5.49 16.69
CA ALA A 159 9.49 5.68 18.12
C ALA A 159 9.27 7.14 18.55
N SER A 160 9.62 8.09 17.68
CA SER A 160 9.37 9.53 17.89
C SER A 160 7.91 9.93 17.65
N SER A 161 7.13 9.10 16.95
CA SER A 161 5.74 9.37 16.65
C SER A 161 4.82 9.04 17.83
N ALA A 162 3.96 9.99 18.23
CA ALA A 162 2.90 9.76 19.21
C ALA A 162 1.65 9.08 18.60
N VAL A 163 1.63 8.91 17.29
CA VAL A 163 0.45 8.41 16.57
C VAL A 163 0.43 6.88 16.53
N ARG A 164 -0.74 6.32 16.77
CA ARG A 164 -0.99 4.87 16.74
C ARG A 164 -2.05 4.53 15.71
N SER A 165 -1.86 3.39 15.07
CA SER A 165 -2.87 2.78 14.21
C SER A 165 -4.14 2.43 14.99
N ALA A 166 -5.22 2.17 14.31
CA ALA A 166 -6.47 1.72 14.92
C ALA A 166 -6.31 0.39 15.72
N ARG A 167 -5.24 -0.36 15.45
CA ARG A 167 -4.89 -1.61 16.14
C ARG A 167 -3.65 -1.50 17.04
N GLY A 168 -3.23 -0.28 17.37
CA GLY A 168 -2.22 0.02 18.38
C GLY A 168 -0.77 0.01 17.92
N ALA A 169 -0.47 -0.30 16.65
CA ALA A 169 0.88 -0.21 16.12
C ALA A 169 1.34 1.26 16.02
N SER A 170 2.63 1.52 16.20
CA SER A 170 3.20 2.86 15.96
C SER A 170 3.16 3.19 14.48
N MET A 171 2.71 4.40 14.17
CA MET A 171 2.64 4.87 12.78
C MET A 171 3.93 5.61 12.40
N PRO A 172 4.36 5.49 11.12
CA PRO A 172 5.50 6.26 10.63
C PRO A 172 5.22 7.76 10.68
N GLY A 173 6.28 8.53 10.83
CA GLY A 173 6.28 9.97 10.63
C GLY A 173 6.78 10.34 9.22
N GLN A 174 7.31 11.56 9.11
CA GLN A 174 7.77 12.09 7.84
C GLN A 174 8.87 11.24 7.18
N SER A 175 9.87 10.82 7.95
CA SER A 175 11.02 10.07 7.43
C SER A 175 10.62 8.64 7.03
N GLY A 176 9.79 7.99 7.82
CA GLY A 176 9.29 6.65 7.51
C GLY A 176 8.46 6.62 6.23
N TYR A 177 7.56 7.58 6.05
CA TYR A 177 6.82 7.69 4.79
C TYR A 177 7.70 8.06 3.60
N ALA A 178 8.81 8.80 3.81
CA ALA A 178 9.76 9.07 2.75
C ALA A 178 10.52 7.80 2.32
N LEU A 179 10.88 6.93 3.27
CA LEU A 179 11.48 5.62 2.98
C LEU A 179 10.51 4.72 2.20
N MET A 180 9.25 4.64 2.60
CA MET A 180 8.24 3.89 1.85
C MET A 180 8.08 4.42 0.42
N ALA A 181 7.99 5.74 0.26
CA ALA A 181 7.86 6.35 -1.06
C ALA A 181 9.08 6.03 -1.94
N TRP A 182 10.28 6.09 -1.37
CA TRP A 182 11.50 5.73 -2.08
C TRP A 182 11.47 4.30 -2.57
N LEU A 183 11.05 3.35 -1.73
CA LEU A 183 10.93 1.94 -2.12
C LEU A 183 9.94 1.74 -3.27
N ILE A 184 8.79 2.42 -3.23
CA ILE A 184 7.77 2.31 -4.26
C ILE A 184 8.31 2.85 -5.59
N LEU A 185 8.95 4.02 -5.60
CA LEU A 185 9.53 4.64 -6.79
C LEU A 185 10.59 3.76 -7.44
N HIS A 186 11.40 3.02 -6.64
CA HIS A 186 12.53 2.22 -7.14
C HIS A 186 12.20 0.72 -7.36
N GLN A 187 10.95 0.32 -7.16
CA GLN A 187 10.52 -1.07 -7.41
C GLN A 187 9.41 -1.14 -8.48
N GLY A 188 9.62 -0.46 -9.61
CA GLY A 188 8.78 -0.59 -10.81
C GLY A 188 7.62 0.38 -10.93
N TRP A 189 7.53 1.41 -10.06
CA TRP A 189 6.46 2.41 -10.12
C TRP A 189 6.35 3.10 -11.47
N PHE A 190 7.45 3.70 -11.94
CA PHE A 190 7.44 4.52 -13.17
C PHE A 190 7.07 3.71 -14.41
N GLU A 191 7.64 2.51 -14.54
CA GLU A 191 7.35 1.60 -15.64
C GLU A 191 5.89 1.14 -15.62
N TRP A 192 5.38 0.78 -14.44
CA TRP A 192 4.01 0.29 -14.28
C TRP A 192 2.96 1.35 -14.56
N ILE A 193 3.13 2.57 -14.04
CA ILE A 193 2.13 3.65 -14.15
C ILE A 193 2.27 4.48 -15.43
N GLY A 194 3.40 4.39 -16.13
CA GLY A 194 3.71 5.19 -17.30
C GLY A 194 4.00 6.66 -16.96
N ALA A 195 4.67 6.91 -15.84
CA ALA A 195 5.16 8.22 -15.44
C ALA A 195 6.68 8.28 -15.56
N GLU A 196 7.25 9.49 -15.56
CA GLU A 196 8.68 9.73 -15.48
C GLU A 196 9.06 10.26 -14.09
N GLU A 197 10.33 10.11 -13.71
CA GLU A 197 10.83 10.72 -12.48
C GLU A 197 10.87 12.25 -12.65
N SER A 198 10.35 12.96 -11.66
CA SER A 198 10.39 14.43 -11.64
C SER A 198 11.70 14.92 -11.03
N ASP A 199 12.33 15.90 -11.65
CA ASP A 199 13.59 16.56 -11.22
C ASP A 199 13.41 17.46 -9.97
N VAL A 200 12.30 17.37 -9.25
CA VAL A 200 11.96 18.26 -8.10
C VAL A 200 12.36 17.64 -6.77
#